data_03ec3ac939d8e5b6af53c3bc977e6b8b
#
_entry.id   03ec3ac939d8e5b6af53c3bc977e6b8b
#
_cell.length_a   1.000
_cell.length_b   1.000
_cell.length_c   1.000
_cell.angle_alpha   90.00
_cell.angle_beta   90.00
_cell.angle_gamma   90.00
#
_symmetry.space_group_name_H-M   'P 1'
#
loop_
_entity.id
_entity.type
_entity.pdbx_description
1 polymer ?
#
loop_
_entity_poly.entity_id
_entity_poly.type
_entity_poly.pdbx_seq_one_letter_code
_entity_poly.pdbx_strand_id
1 'polypeptide(L)'
;MEFIAVHCRQQPIIRKIENPDRLIRISNNKPASGIRDMRKTPDLSTRQLRAFLALAEHRNFTRAAQSSHLSQPAFSALIRTLEDAVGARLFDRDTRSVQLTPEGRLFEGSARRLLDDMGSAMGDLADHVERRKGRVRVAALPSLAAGWLPAVFAEFMQAWPGIRIDLDDALSDACIALVRSGQADFALAASGAGGTADGDLRARKLCTDRFHLVCRADHPLAREPRLTAKKIAPYPFIQMARNSSVRQAFDAALHPQRLNAVFEVEHLATVMGLVEAGLGISVVPALTLFHFQRETLVTRPLPLPSLTRTLYMVQRREGSLSVAAQTLHDLIVARLGSLRLD
;
A
#
# COMPACT_ATOMS: atom_id res chain seq x y z
N MET A 1 -22.72 -5.09 40.99
CA MET A 1 -21.47 -4.36 41.23
C MET A 1 -21.22 -3.48 40.01
N GLU A 2 -21.26 -2.21 40.28
CA GLU A 2 -21.51 -1.10 39.36
C GLU A 2 -20.37 -0.82 38.40
N PHE A 3 -20.74 -0.54 37.16
CA PHE A 3 -19.85 0.02 36.15
C PHE A 3 -19.75 1.54 36.37
N ILE A 4 -18.55 2.04 36.65
CA ILE A 4 -18.27 3.48 36.68
C ILE A 4 -17.88 3.90 35.27
N ALA A 5 -18.80 4.65 34.64
CA ALA A 5 -18.52 5.39 33.42
C ALA A 5 -17.83 6.71 33.79
N VAL A 6 -16.58 6.89 33.38
CA VAL A 6 -15.87 8.16 33.54
C VAL A 6 -16.21 9.07 32.36
N HIS A 7 -17.09 10.02 32.63
CA HIS A 7 -17.42 11.14 31.72
C HIS A 7 -16.42 12.28 32.01
N CYS A 8 -15.49 12.53 31.11
CA CYS A 8 -14.60 13.67 31.20
C CYS A 8 -15.30 14.91 30.62
N ARG A 9 -15.97 15.69 31.47
CA ARG A 9 -16.44 17.05 31.15
C ARG A 9 -15.31 18.03 31.43
N GLN A 10 -14.76 18.64 30.39
CA GLN A 10 -13.95 19.84 30.55
C GLN A 10 -14.85 21.01 30.93
N GLN A 11 -14.71 21.50 32.14
CA GLN A 11 -15.23 22.80 32.55
C GLN A 11 -14.15 23.87 32.36
N PRO A 12 -14.50 25.08 31.88
CA PRO A 12 -13.56 26.18 31.81
C PRO A 12 -13.27 26.74 33.21
N ILE A 13 -12.01 26.84 33.55
CA ILE A 13 -11.56 27.49 34.78
C ILE A 13 -11.68 29.00 34.59
N ILE A 14 -12.75 29.59 35.16
CA ILE A 14 -12.87 31.05 35.30
C ILE A 14 -12.05 31.46 36.49
N ARG A 15 -10.86 32.01 36.26
CA ARG A 15 -10.11 32.77 37.28
C ARG A 15 -10.67 34.19 37.34
N LYS A 16 -11.26 34.55 38.48
CA LYS A 16 -11.69 35.90 38.85
C LYS A 16 -10.44 36.80 38.93
N ILE A 17 -10.33 37.76 38.03
CA ILE A 17 -9.32 38.78 38.06
C ILE A 17 -9.93 40.03 38.68
N GLU A 18 -9.53 40.34 39.90
CA GLU A 18 -9.82 41.59 40.58
C GLU A 18 -8.83 42.64 40.07
N ASN A 19 -9.24 43.46 39.11
CA ASN A 19 -8.85 44.85 38.97
C ASN A 19 -9.59 45.53 37.78
N PRO A 20 -10.45 46.56 38.00
CA PRO A 20 -11.32 47.10 36.95
C PRO A 20 -10.68 48.17 36.05
N ASP A 21 -9.41 48.56 36.20
CA ASP A 21 -8.86 49.75 35.52
C ASP A 21 -7.74 49.49 34.49
N ARG A 22 -7.72 48.32 33.85
CA ARG A 22 -6.87 48.14 32.65
C ARG A 22 -7.69 47.75 31.44
N LEU A 23 -8.21 48.76 30.73
CA LEU A 23 -8.68 48.60 29.34
C LEU A 23 -7.50 48.15 28.46
N ILE A 24 -7.40 46.85 28.22
CA ILE A 24 -6.55 46.32 27.17
C ILE A 24 -7.27 46.68 25.85
N ARG A 25 -6.74 47.66 25.14
CA ARG A 25 -7.08 47.91 23.73
C ARG A 25 -6.73 46.64 22.97
N ILE A 26 -7.74 45.83 22.67
CA ILE A 26 -7.64 44.78 21.64
C ILE A 26 -7.54 45.55 20.33
N SER A 27 -6.32 45.66 19.84
CA SER A 27 -6.06 46.12 18.48
C SER A 27 -6.87 45.23 17.55
N ASN A 28 -7.86 45.77 16.86
CA ASN A 28 -8.53 45.16 15.73
C ASN A 28 -7.49 44.86 14.66
N ASN A 29 -6.80 43.74 14.83
CA ASN A 29 -6.00 43.19 13.74
C ASN A 29 -6.99 42.75 12.70
N LYS A 30 -7.12 43.51 11.60
CA LYS A 30 -7.86 43.12 10.41
C LYS A 30 -7.48 41.67 10.11
N PRO A 31 -8.46 40.77 9.87
CA PRO A 31 -8.13 39.42 9.38
C PRO A 31 -7.29 39.62 8.13
N ALA A 32 -6.12 39.00 8.10
CA ALA A 32 -5.27 38.96 6.95
C ALA A 32 -6.13 38.51 5.76
N SER A 33 -6.41 39.47 4.86
CA SER A 33 -7.11 39.25 3.61
C SER A 33 -6.26 38.31 2.75
N GLY A 34 -6.54 37.02 2.77
CA GLY A 34 -5.71 36.07 2.05
C GLY A 34 -6.15 34.60 2.10
N ILE A 35 -7.34 34.27 2.59
CA ILE A 35 -7.91 32.97 2.27
C ILE A 35 -8.43 33.07 0.83
N ARG A 36 -7.53 32.89 -0.15
CA ARG A 36 -7.92 32.63 -1.53
C ARG A 36 -8.84 31.42 -1.52
N ASP A 37 -9.95 31.53 -2.23
CA ASP A 37 -10.89 30.43 -2.44
C ASP A 37 -10.12 29.23 -3.01
N MET A 38 -9.75 28.30 -2.14
CA MET A 38 -9.01 27.07 -2.49
C MET A 38 -9.78 26.12 -3.42
N ARG A 39 -10.98 26.52 -3.87
CA ARG A 39 -11.79 25.78 -4.85
C ARG A 39 -11.38 26.05 -6.30
N LYS A 40 -10.57 27.08 -6.57
CA LYS A 40 -9.99 27.28 -7.90
C LYS A 40 -8.73 26.45 -8.02
N THR A 41 -8.72 25.55 -8.98
CA THR A 41 -7.53 24.76 -9.34
C THR A 41 -6.37 25.73 -9.61
N PRO A 42 -5.27 25.68 -8.86
CA PRO A 42 -4.14 26.56 -9.08
C PRO A 42 -3.48 26.25 -10.43
N ASP A 43 -2.99 27.28 -11.10
CA ASP A 43 -2.19 27.12 -12.32
C ASP A 43 -0.78 26.65 -11.93
N LEU A 44 -0.55 25.34 -12.01
CA LEU A 44 0.70 24.68 -11.62
C LEU A 44 1.42 24.13 -12.86
N SER A 45 2.69 24.45 -13.01
CA SER A 45 3.53 23.89 -14.06
C SER A 45 4.26 22.63 -13.59
N THR A 46 4.52 21.69 -14.51
CA THR A 46 5.38 20.52 -14.23
C THR A 46 6.78 20.90 -13.78
N ARG A 47 7.28 22.06 -14.26
CA ARG A 47 8.58 22.59 -13.85
C ARG A 47 8.58 22.96 -12.37
N GLN A 48 7.50 23.54 -11.85
CA GLN A 48 7.35 23.86 -10.43
C GLN A 48 7.24 22.58 -9.59
N LEU A 49 6.47 21.59 -10.03
CA LEU A 49 6.35 20.32 -9.32
C LEU A 49 7.69 19.57 -9.24
N ARG A 50 8.45 19.52 -10.35
CA ARG A 50 9.80 18.94 -10.37
C ARG A 50 10.77 19.70 -9.47
N ALA A 51 10.74 21.03 -9.49
CA ALA A 51 11.58 21.83 -8.61
C ALA A 51 11.25 21.59 -7.13
N PHE A 52 9.97 21.48 -6.80
CA PHE A 52 9.53 21.15 -5.44
C PHE A 52 10.07 19.78 -4.99
N LEU A 53 9.93 18.74 -5.80
CA LEU A 53 10.42 17.40 -5.45
C LEU A 53 11.95 17.36 -5.35
N ALA A 54 12.65 18.05 -6.25
CA ALA A 54 14.10 18.17 -6.17
C ALA A 54 14.56 18.86 -4.88
N LEU A 55 13.83 19.89 -4.42
CA LEU A 55 14.15 20.55 -3.15
C LEU A 55 13.83 19.68 -1.95
N ALA A 56 12.73 18.92 -1.99
CA ALA A 56 12.36 17.97 -0.95
C ALA A 56 13.42 16.88 -0.77
N GLU A 57 13.98 16.38 -1.87
CA GLU A 57 15.03 15.37 -1.90
C GLU A 57 16.38 15.91 -1.42
N HIS A 58 16.85 16.97 -2.05
CA HIS A 58 18.21 17.50 -1.78
C HIS A 58 18.31 18.34 -0.51
N ARG A 59 17.18 18.86 0.01
CA ARG A 59 17.09 19.73 1.19
C ARG A 59 18.10 20.91 1.18
N ASN A 60 18.48 21.33 -0.02
CA ASN A 60 19.45 22.37 -0.28
C ASN A 60 19.15 23.06 -1.61
N PHE A 61 18.90 24.37 -1.58
CA PHE A 61 18.53 25.16 -2.78
C PHE A 61 19.59 25.11 -3.88
N THR A 62 20.89 25.18 -3.53
CA THR A 62 21.96 25.16 -4.53
C THR A 62 22.03 23.82 -5.23
N ARG A 63 21.99 22.70 -4.47
CA ARG A 63 22.01 21.35 -5.03
C ARG A 63 20.77 21.08 -5.88
N ALA A 64 19.58 21.45 -5.39
CA ALA A 64 18.34 21.29 -6.12
C ALA A 64 18.28 22.14 -7.41
N ALA A 65 18.84 23.34 -7.40
CA ALA A 65 18.96 24.18 -8.58
C ALA A 65 19.91 23.54 -9.63
N GLN A 66 21.05 23.02 -9.19
CA GLN A 66 22.02 22.31 -10.05
C GLN A 66 21.39 21.05 -10.67
N SER A 67 20.71 20.22 -9.88
CA SER A 67 20.00 19.02 -10.40
C SER A 67 18.88 19.36 -11.37
N SER A 68 18.31 20.56 -11.25
CA SER A 68 17.26 21.08 -12.13
C SER A 68 17.81 21.89 -13.32
N HIS A 69 19.12 21.99 -13.50
CA HIS A 69 19.79 22.80 -14.52
C HIS A 69 19.37 24.29 -14.51
N LEU A 70 19.23 24.86 -13.30
CA LEU A 70 18.81 26.23 -13.09
C LEU A 70 19.82 27.01 -12.25
N SER A 71 19.83 28.36 -12.40
CA SER A 71 20.49 29.19 -11.41
C SER A 71 19.69 29.18 -10.09
N GLN A 72 20.38 29.32 -8.96
CA GLN A 72 19.74 29.33 -7.65
C GLN A 72 18.67 30.42 -7.49
N PRO A 73 18.85 31.67 -8.02
CA PRO A 73 17.78 32.67 -8.00
C PRO A 73 16.53 32.25 -8.78
N ALA A 74 16.71 31.68 -9.99
CA ALA A 74 15.60 31.22 -10.82
C ALA A 74 14.86 30.04 -10.16
N PHE A 75 15.59 29.11 -9.54
CA PHE A 75 15.02 28.01 -8.80
C PHE A 75 14.22 28.50 -7.58
N SER A 76 14.77 29.44 -6.81
CA SER A 76 14.06 30.05 -5.68
C SER A 76 12.79 30.77 -6.10
N ALA A 77 12.78 31.43 -7.26
CA ALA A 77 11.60 32.06 -7.81
C ALA A 77 10.52 31.03 -8.17
N LEU A 78 10.89 29.88 -8.75
CA LEU A 78 9.96 28.78 -9.04
C LEU A 78 9.29 28.25 -7.78
N ILE A 79 10.04 28.05 -6.70
CA ILE A 79 9.48 27.58 -5.42
C ILE A 79 8.53 28.62 -4.84
N ARG A 80 8.88 29.92 -4.86
CA ARG A 80 7.99 30.98 -4.37
C ARG A 80 6.69 31.04 -5.17
N THR A 81 6.75 31.02 -6.50
CA THR A 81 5.55 31.04 -7.34
C THR A 81 4.66 29.80 -7.13
N LEU A 82 5.24 28.65 -6.82
CA LEU A 82 4.50 27.45 -6.42
C LEU A 82 3.79 27.66 -5.08
N GLU A 83 4.51 28.11 -4.04
CA GLU A 83 3.95 28.40 -2.72
C GLU A 83 2.82 29.44 -2.79
N ASP A 84 3.01 30.50 -3.63
CA ASP A 84 1.99 31.52 -3.88
C ASP A 84 0.75 30.95 -4.59
N ALA A 85 0.94 30.04 -5.56
CA ALA A 85 -0.15 29.40 -6.28
C ALA A 85 -0.95 28.44 -5.39
N VAL A 86 -0.26 27.65 -4.55
CA VAL A 86 -0.88 26.73 -3.59
C VAL A 86 -1.48 27.47 -2.39
N GLY A 87 -0.99 28.68 -2.09
CA GLY A 87 -1.44 29.49 -0.97
C GLY A 87 -0.90 29.04 0.39
N ALA A 88 0.16 28.25 0.39
CA ALA A 88 0.80 27.74 1.60
C ALA A 88 2.32 27.67 1.43
N ARG A 89 3.06 27.84 2.52
CA ARG A 89 4.49 27.53 2.55
C ARG A 89 4.67 26.03 2.56
N LEU A 90 5.51 25.54 1.66
CA LEU A 90 5.81 24.11 1.52
C LEU A 90 7.17 23.75 2.16
N PHE A 91 8.02 24.77 2.38
CA PHE A 91 9.33 24.59 3.02
C PHE A 91 9.53 25.58 4.17
N ASP A 92 10.03 25.04 5.28
CA ASP A 92 10.65 25.81 6.33
C ASP A 92 12.10 26.11 5.93
N ARG A 93 12.46 27.41 5.96
CA ARG A 93 13.78 27.89 5.60
C ARG A 93 14.48 28.34 6.86
N ASP A 94 15.34 27.52 7.38
CA ASP A 94 16.28 27.95 8.41
C ASP A 94 17.66 28.15 7.76
N THR A 95 18.49 28.99 8.40
CA THR A 95 19.84 29.33 7.89
C THR A 95 20.75 28.11 7.69
N ARG A 96 20.41 26.96 8.27
CA ARG A 96 21.21 25.73 8.22
C ARG A 96 20.52 24.56 7.57
N SER A 97 19.18 24.60 7.34
CA SER A 97 18.45 23.47 6.77
C SER A 97 17.19 23.90 6.03
N VAL A 98 16.81 23.13 5.02
CA VAL A 98 15.52 23.23 4.33
C VAL A 98 14.75 21.96 4.64
N GLN A 99 13.55 22.11 5.23
CA GLN A 99 12.68 21.01 5.58
C GLN A 99 11.26 21.23 5.04
N LEU A 100 10.54 20.15 4.77
CA LEU A 100 9.14 20.25 4.40
C LEU A 100 8.27 20.67 5.59
N THR A 101 7.36 21.61 5.37
CA THR A 101 6.27 21.91 6.29
C THR A 101 5.29 20.72 6.37
N PRO A 102 4.32 20.69 7.31
CA PRO A 102 3.22 19.72 7.28
C PRO A 102 2.47 19.74 5.94
N GLU A 103 2.20 20.93 5.39
CA GLU A 103 1.58 21.15 4.09
C GLU A 103 2.48 20.64 2.95
N GLY A 104 3.80 20.87 3.04
CA GLY A 104 4.78 20.35 2.10
C GLY A 104 4.80 18.82 2.05
N ARG A 105 4.72 18.15 3.21
CA ARG A 105 4.63 16.68 3.28
C ARG A 105 3.35 16.15 2.63
N LEU A 106 2.22 16.80 2.87
CA LEU A 106 0.95 16.46 2.23
C LEU A 106 1.03 16.67 0.71
N PHE A 107 1.62 17.79 0.29
CA PHE A 107 1.76 18.12 -1.13
C PHE A 107 2.75 17.23 -1.87
N GLU A 108 3.77 16.69 -1.20
CA GLU A 108 4.79 15.80 -1.82
C GLU A 108 4.16 14.59 -2.51
N GLY A 109 3.28 13.88 -1.82
CA GLY A 109 2.57 12.74 -2.40
C GLY A 109 1.70 13.14 -3.61
N SER A 110 1.07 14.31 -3.54
CA SER A 110 0.24 14.82 -4.65
C SER A 110 1.07 15.30 -5.84
N ALA A 111 2.22 15.96 -5.61
CA ALA A 111 3.12 16.40 -6.65
C ALA A 111 3.73 15.22 -7.43
N ARG A 112 4.10 14.13 -6.73
CA ARG A 112 4.57 12.89 -7.38
C ARG A 112 3.49 12.30 -8.28
N ARG A 113 2.27 12.14 -7.77
CA ARG A 113 1.14 11.61 -8.55
C ARG A 113 0.87 12.43 -9.82
N LEU A 114 0.80 13.76 -9.70
CA LEU A 114 0.54 14.63 -10.84
C LEU A 114 1.60 14.48 -11.94
N LEU A 115 2.89 14.38 -11.57
CA LEU A 115 3.95 14.15 -12.54
C LEU A 115 3.90 12.76 -13.16
N ASP A 116 3.55 11.74 -12.38
CA ASP A 116 3.39 10.36 -12.83
C ASP A 116 2.18 10.23 -13.77
N ASP A 117 1.05 10.85 -13.43
CA ASP A 117 -0.16 10.86 -14.27
C ASP A 117 0.10 11.59 -15.59
N MET A 118 0.83 12.71 -15.55
CA MET A 118 1.23 13.42 -16.77
C MET A 118 2.22 12.60 -17.61
N GLY A 119 3.18 11.92 -16.97
CA GLY A 119 4.09 10.99 -17.63
C GLY A 119 3.34 9.85 -18.31
N SER A 120 2.34 9.29 -17.65
CA SER A 120 1.47 8.24 -18.19
C SER A 120 0.64 8.75 -19.36
N ALA A 121 0.00 9.92 -19.23
CA ALA A 121 -0.79 10.52 -20.32
C ALA A 121 0.06 10.84 -21.57
N MET A 122 1.28 11.33 -21.36
CA MET A 122 2.21 11.59 -22.48
C MET A 122 2.74 10.29 -23.08
N GLY A 123 2.95 9.25 -22.25
CA GLY A 123 3.29 7.88 -22.68
C GLY A 123 2.17 7.27 -23.51
N ASP A 124 0.93 7.36 -23.02
CA ASP A 124 -0.25 6.85 -23.74
C ASP A 124 -0.44 7.54 -25.09
N LEU A 125 -0.18 8.85 -25.17
CA LEU A 125 -0.24 9.59 -26.44
C LEU A 125 0.89 9.15 -27.39
N ALA A 126 2.11 8.98 -26.88
CA ALA A 126 3.24 8.48 -27.68
C ALA A 126 3.00 7.04 -28.15
N ASP A 127 2.44 6.18 -27.28
CA ASP A 127 2.10 4.78 -27.62
C ASP A 127 0.95 4.67 -28.61
N HIS A 128 0.00 5.62 -28.59
CA HIS A 128 -1.04 5.72 -29.62
C HIS A 128 -0.45 6.04 -31.00
N VAL A 129 0.65 6.79 -31.02
CA VAL A 129 1.36 7.13 -32.27
C VAL A 129 2.29 6.00 -32.73
N GLU A 130 2.94 5.27 -31.79
CA GLU A 130 3.99 4.28 -32.13
C GLU A 130 3.63 2.81 -31.88
N ARG A 131 2.51 2.48 -31.20
CA ARG A 131 2.02 1.11 -30.89
C ARG A 131 3.06 0.11 -30.32
N ARG A 132 4.20 0.56 -29.80
CA ARG A 132 5.34 -0.32 -29.50
C ARG A 132 6.00 -0.14 -28.13
N LYS A 133 5.62 0.84 -27.33
CA LYS A 133 6.23 1.07 -26.02
C LYS A 133 5.18 1.48 -25.01
N GLY A 134 5.19 0.83 -23.86
CA GLY A 134 4.28 1.14 -22.77
C GLY A 134 4.88 0.74 -21.43
N ARG A 135 4.26 1.19 -20.35
CA ARG A 135 4.59 0.82 -18.98
C ARG A 135 3.32 0.40 -18.28
N VAL A 136 3.38 -0.71 -17.56
CA VAL A 136 2.29 -1.19 -16.70
C VAL A 136 2.82 -1.32 -15.29
N ARG A 137 2.14 -0.71 -14.34
CA ARG A 137 2.47 -0.78 -12.92
C ARG A 137 1.47 -1.68 -12.21
N VAL A 138 1.95 -2.78 -11.67
CA VAL A 138 1.14 -3.79 -10.98
C VAL A 138 1.57 -3.88 -9.53
N ALA A 139 0.63 -3.77 -8.60
CA ALA A 139 0.87 -4.14 -7.22
C ALA A 139 0.28 -5.53 -6.94
N ALA A 140 1.00 -6.40 -6.25
CA ALA A 140 0.50 -7.74 -6.00
C ALA A 140 0.95 -8.29 -4.65
N LEU A 141 0.11 -9.14 -4.08
CA LEU A 141 0.49 -9.93 -2.91
C LEU A 141 1.71 -10.81 -3.20
N PRO A 142 2.62 -11.00 -2.23
CA PRO A 142 3.81 -11.84 -2.36
C PRO A 142 3.49 -13.24 -2.88
N SER A 143 2.37 -13.83 -2.46
CA SER A 143 1.92 -15.15 -2.89
C SER A 143 1.63 -15.24 -4.39
N LEU A 144 1.15 -14.16 -5.01
CA LEU A 144 0.91 -14.08 -6.44
C LEU A 144 2.15 -13.61 -7.20
N ALA A 145 2.86 -12.61 -6.64
CA ALA A 145 4.05 -12.02 -7.23
C ALA A 145 5.17 -13.06 -7.42
N ALA A 146 5.37 -13.95 -6.45
CA ALA A 146 6.41 -14.95 -6.52
C ALA A 146 5.98 -16.28 -7.17
N GLY A 147 4.68 -16.65 -7.06
CA GLY A 147 4.21 -17.97 -7.48
C GLY A 147 3.69 -18.01 -8.91
N TRP A 148 2.74 -17.18 -9.22
CA TRP A 148 1.94 -17.30 -10.45
C TRP A 148 2.22 -16.20 -11.49
N LEU A 149 2.30 -14.94 -11.07
CA LEU A 149 2.51 -13.82 -11.98
C LEU A 149 3.77 -13.91 -12.83
N PRO A 150 4.91 -14.48 -12.37
CA PRO A 150 6.09 -14.60 -13.21
C PRO A 150 5.84 -15.33 -14.53
N ALA A 151 5.04 -16.40 -14.52
CA ALA A 151 4.69 -17.13 -15.75
C ALA A 151 3.80 -16.29 -16.68
N VAL A 152 2.84 -15.55 -16.11
CA VAL A 152 1.96 -14.64 -16.88
C VAL A 152 2.77 -13.48 -17.47
N PHE A 153 3.72 -12.93 -16.71
CA PHE A 153 4.58 -11.84 -17.18
C PHE A 153 5.55 -12.32 -18.27
N ALA A 154 6.09 -13.54 -18.14
CA ALA A 154 6.93 -14.11 -19.18
C ALA A 154 6.17 -14.24 -20.51
N GLU A 155 4.93 -14.75 -20.49
CA GLU A 155 4.05 -14.82 -21.67
C GLU A 155 3.77 -13.42 -22.23
N PHE A 156 3.43 -12.46 -21.35
CA PHE A 156 3.16 -11.09 -21.75
C PHE A 156 4.37 -10.43 -22.43
N MET A 157 5.55 -10.55 -21.83
CA MET A 157 6.79 -9.94 -22.34
C MET A 157 7.23 -10.57 -23.68
N GLN A 158 6.92 -11.85 -23.91
CA GLN A 158 7.15 -12.48 -25.22
C GLN A 158 6.22 -11.91 -26.30
N ALA A 159 4.95 -11.67 -25.95
CA ALA A 159 3.97 -11.15 -26.90
C ALA A 159 4.14 -9.64 -27.15
N TRP A 160 4.56 -8.88 -26.14
CA TRP A 160 4.71 -7.42 -26.18
C TRP A 160 6.06 -6.98 -25.59
N PRO A 161 7.19 -7.23 -26.29
CA PRO A 161 8.54 -6.98 -25.77
C PRO A 161 8.86 -5.50 -25.54
N GLY A 162 8.07 -4.59 -26.10
CA GLY A 162 8.23 -3.14 -25.91
C GLY A 162 7.49 -2.58 -24.68
N ILE A 163 6.72 -3.41 -23.96
CA ILE A 163 5.99 -2.97 -22.77
C ILE A 163 6.79 -3.35 -21.52
N ARG A 164 7.07 -2.37 -20.68
CA ARG A 164 7.72 -2.57 -19.39
C ARG A 164 6.67 -2.87 -18.32
N ILE A 165 6.90 -3.89 -17.51
CA ILE A 165 6.12 -4.17 -16.30
C ILE A 165 6.94 -3.75 -15.08
N ASP A 166 6.34 -2.92 -14.23
CA ASP A 166 6.84 -2.64 -12.88
C ASP A 166 5.93 -3.34 -11.89
N LEU A 167 6.52 -4.18 -11.05
CA LEU A 167 5.81 -4.96 -10.04
C LEU A 167 6.17 -4.44 -8.64
N ASP A 168 5.16 -4.02 -7.90
CA ASP A 168 5.25 -3.71 -6.48
C ASP A 168 4.74 -4.91 -5.67
N ASP A 169 5.66 -5.64 -5.03
CA ASP A 169 5.35 -6.76 -4.14
C ASP A 169 5.06 -6.22 -2.73
N ALA A 170 3.78 -6.25 -2.33
CA ALA A 170 3.33 -5.64 -1.09
C ALA A 170 2.11 -6.33 -0.47
N LEU A 171 1.81 -6.06 0.80
CA LEU A 171 0.61 -6.54 1.47
C LEU A 171 -0.65 -5.80 0.96
N SER A 172 -1.84 -6.38 1.20
CA SER A 172 -3.12 -5.91 0.64
C SER A 172 -3.36 -4.41 0.79
N ASP A 173 -3.17 -3.86 1.99
CA ASP A 173 -3.45 -2.45 2.25
C ASP A 173 -2.52 -1.52 1.47
N ALA A 174 -1.23 -1.90 1.36
CA ALA A 174 -0.26 -1.17 0.55
C ALA A 174 -0.56 -1.28 -0.94
N CYS A 175 -0.93 -2.48 -1.44
CA CYS A 175 -1.38 -2.67 -2.82
C CYS A 175 -2.58 -1.77 -3.16
N ILE A 176 -3.57 -1.72 -2.27
CA ILE A 176 -4.77 -0.89 -2.45
C ILE A 176 -4.41 0.60 -2.42
N ALA A 177 -3.50 1.01 -1.52
CA ALA A 177 -3.02 2.39 -1.44
C ALA A 177 -2.29 2.82 -2.71
N LEU A 178 -1.47 1.95 -3.32
CA LEU A 178 -0.78 2.21 -4.58
C LEU A 178 -1.77 2.43 -5.74
N VAL A 179 -2.85 1.65 -5.81
CA VAL A 179 -3.91 1.85 -6.82
C VAL A 179 -4.65 3.16 -6.57
N ARG A 180 -5.07 3.42 -5.32
CA ARG A 180 -5.80 4.64 -4.95
C ARG A 180 -4.98 5.89 -5.26
N SER A 181 -3.68 5.84 -5.02
CA SER A 181 -2.76 6.95 -5.29
C SER A 181 -2.35 7.07 -6.77
N GLY A 182 -2.73 6.15 -7.65
CA GLY A 182 -2.33 6.14 -9.06
C GLY A 182 -0.89 5.68 -9.29
N GLN A 183 -0.22 5.17 -8.26
CA GLN A 183 1.13 4.61 -8.40
C GLN A 183 1.11 3.20 -9.01
N ALA A 184 0.01 2.48 -8.90
CA ALA A 184 -0.25 1.26 -9.65
C ALA A 184 -1.51 1.41 -10.52
N ASP A 185 -1.50 0.79 -11.69
CA ASP A 185 -2.64 0.75 -12.62
C ASP A 185 -3.76 -0.13 -12.06
N PHE A 186 -3.37 -1.28 -11.54
CA PHE A 186 -4.24 -2.21 -10.83
C PHE A 186 -3.45 -3.03 -9.81
N ALA A 187 -4.15 -3.65 -8.89
CA ALA A 187 -3.54 -4.53 -7.89
C ALA A 187 -4.24 -5.88 -7.79
N LEU A 188 -3.48 -6.91 -7.38
CA LEU A 188 -3.99 -8.21 -6.98
C LEU A 188 -3.84 -8.32 -5.45
N ALA A 189 -4.95 -8.12 -4.74
CA ALA A 189 -4.98 -8.02 -3.29
C ALA A 189 -6.03 -8.93 -2.68
N ALA A 190 -5.90 -9.25 -1.39
CA ALA A 190 -6.94 -9.92 -0.64
C ALA A 190 -7.91 -8.91 -0.03
N SER A 191 -9.16 -9.33 0.20
CA SER A 191 -10.11 -8.54 0.97
C SER A 191 -9.63 -8.41 2.41
N GLY A 192 -9.47 -7.18 2.89
CA GLY A 192 -9.29 -6.89 4.32
C GLY A 192 -10.65 -6.68 5.00
N ALA A 193 -10.62 -6.51 6.32
CA ALA A 193 -11.82 -6.29 7.15
C ALA A 193 -12.66 -5.04 6.77
N GLY A 194 -12.09 -4.13 5.95
CA GLY A 194 -12.75 -2.90 5.48
C GLY A 194 -13.39 -2.99 4.07
N GLY A 195 -13.29 -4.16 3.40
CA GLY A 195 -13.80 -4.31 2.03
C GLY A 195 -12.90 -3.62 0.99
N THR A 196 -12.74 -4.26 -0.18
CA THR A 196 -11.97 -3.69 -1.31
C THR A 196 -12.74 -2.68 -2.15
N ALA A 197 -14.00 -2.42 -1.80
CA ALA A 197 -14.93 -1.57 -2.56
C ALA A 197 -15.30 -0.30 -1.79
N ASP A 198 -14.30 0.49 -1.38
CA ASP A 198 -14.53 1.90 -1.04
C ASP A 198 -14.84 2.69 -2.32
N GLY A 199 -15.69 3.69 -2.21
CA GLY A 199 -16.35 4.38 -3.31
C GLY A 199 -15.52 4.76 -4.55
N ASP A 200 -14.18 4.90 -4.40
CA ASP A 200 -13.21 5.26 -5.44
C ASP A 200 -12.58 4.06 -6.18
N LEU A 201 -12.79 2.84 -5.67
CA LEU A 201 -12.22 1.62 -6.24
C LEU A 201 -13.29 0.66 -6.74
N ARG A 202 -12.94 -0.15 -7.72
CA ARG A 202 -13.69 -1.34 -8.14
C ARG A 202 -12.85 -2.58 -7.93
N ALA A 203 -13.48 -3.63 -7.42
CA ALA A 203 -12.84 -4.91 -7.17
C ALA A 203 -13.56 -6.02 -7.93
N ARG A 204 -12.80 -6.82 -8.68
CA ARG A 204 -13.26 -8.03 -9.34
C ARG A 204 -12.70 -9.23 -8.63
N LYS A 205 -13.55 -10.14 -8.17
CA LYS A 205 -13.09 -11.41 -7.57
C LYS A 205 -12.31 -12.22 -8.61
N LEU A 206 -11.11 -12.69 -8.21
CA LEU A 206 -10.25 -13.56 -9.00
C LEU A 206 -10.44 -15.02 -8.59
N CYS A 207 -10.16 -15.34 -7.33
CA CYS A 207 -10.25 -16.70 -6.81
C CYS A 207 -10.46 -16.70 -5.30
N THR A 208 -10.68 -17.89 -4.76
CA THR A 208 -10.70 -18.15 -3.32
C THR A 208 -9.59 -19.13 -3.00
N ASP A 209 -8.63 -18.67 -2.19
CA ASP A 209 -7.45 -19.40 -1.77
C ASP A 209 -7.74 -20.14 -0.48
N ARG A 210 -7.41 -21.43 -0.41
CA ARG A 210 -7.58 -22.30 0.75
C ARG A 210 -6.28 -22.40 1.52
N PHE A 211 -6.34 -22.99 2.70
CA PHE A 211 -5.19 -23.05 3.59
C PHE A 211 -4.74 -24.48 3.84
N HIS A 212 -3.42 -24.62 4.04
CA HIS A 212 -2.75 -25.86 4.30
C HIS A 212 -1.92 -25.75 5.57
N LEU A 213 -1.94 -26.80 6.37
CA LEU A 213 -0.95 -27.01 7.41
C LEU A 213 0.41 -27.32 6.78
N VAL A 214 1.46 -26.72 7.33
CA VAL A 214 2.86 -27.04 7.02
C VAL A 214 3.55 -27.50 8.29
N CYS A 215 4.20 -28.64 8.23
CA CYS A 215 4.98 -29.21 9.32
C CYS A 215 6.13 -30.06 8.75
N ARG A 216 7.04 -30.48 9.63
CA ARG A 216 8.06 -31.48 9.25
C ARG A 216 7.42 -32.83 8.90
N ALA A 217 8.07 -33.61 8.06
CA ALA A 217 7.62 -34.93 7.63
C ALA A 217 7.53 -35.95 8.80
N ASP A 218 8.38 -35.76 9.82
CA ASP A 218 8.38 -36.60 11.06
C ASP A 218 7.40 -36.10 12.14
N HIS A 219 6.73 -34.97 11.92
CA HIS A 219 5.79 -34.38 12.87
C HIS A 219 4.51 -35.22 12.98
N PRO A 220 3.91 -35.43 14.19
CA PRO A 220 2.69 -36.22 14.36
C PRO A 220 1.53 -35.83 13.44
N LEU A 221 1.38 -34.51 13.17
CA LEU A 221 0.33 -33.99 12.27
C LEU A 221 0.53 -34.37 10.81
N ALA A 222 1.74 -34.76 10.39
CA ALA A 222 2.00 -35.17 9.01
C ALA A 222 1.16 -36.41 8.60
N ARG A 223 0.86 -37.31 9.56
CA ARG A 223 0.11 -38.56 9.35
C ARG A 223 -1.28 -38.54 9.97
N GLU A 224 -1.70 -37.41 10.56
CA GLU A 224 -3.00 -37.29 11.22
C GLU A 224 -4.15 -37.45 10.19
N PRO A 225 -5.04 -38.43 10.32
CA PRO A 225 -6.07 -38.69 9.31
C PRO A 225 -6.98 -37.47 9.02
N ARG A 226 -7.35 -36.73 10.08
CA ARG A 226 -8.25 -35.59 9.97
C ARG A 226 -7.72 -34.41 10.78
N LEU A 227 -7.29 -33.37 10.09
CA LEU A 227 -6.84 -32.11 10.69
C LEU A 227 -8.04 -31.30 11.17
N THR A 228 -7.94 -30.76 12.38
CA THR A 228 -8.93 -29.83 12.96
C THR A 228 -8.21 -28.74 13.74
N ALA A 229 -8.87 -27.62 13.99
CA ALA A 229 -8.33 -26.53 14.80
C ALA A 229 -7.87 -27.02 16.20
N LYS A 230 -8.64 -27.92 16.84
CA LYS A 230 -8.30 -28.49 18.16
C LYS A 230 -7.01 -29.32 18.14
N LYS A 231 -6.73 -30.01 17.04
CA LYS A 231 -5.53 -30.86 16.91
C LYS A 231 -4.26 -30.05 16.63
N ILE A 232 -4.36 -28.93 15.98
CA ILE A 232 -3.22 -28.04 15.69
C ILE A 232 -2.90 -27.10 16.86
N ALA A 233 -3.90 -26.69 17.64
CA ALA A 233 -3.76 -25.70 18.69
C ALA A 233 -2.70 -25.97 19.79
N PRO A 234 -2.43 -27.22 20.21
CA PRO A 234 -1.44 -27.52 21.24
C PRO A 234 0.01 -27.31 20.80
N TYR A 235 0.29 -27.30 19.50
CA TYR A 235 1.65 -27.23 18.99
C TYR A 235 2.18 -25.81 18.91
N PRO A 236 3.52 -25.60 19.04
CA PRO A 236 4.16 -24.33 18.78
C PRO A 236 3.82 -23.84 17.37
N PHE A 237 3.37 -22.60 17.25
CA PHE A 237 2.85 -22.06 16.01
C PHE A 237 3.67 -20.88 15.51
N ILE A 238 4.05 -20.90 14.23
CA ILE A 238 4.75 -19.83 13.54
C ILE A 238 3.70 -19.05 12.73
N GLN A 239 3.47 -17.79 13.09
CA GLN A 239 2.44 -16.96 12.49
C GLN A 239 3.03 -15.90 11.57
N MET A 240 2.24 -15.53 10.57
CA MET A 240 2.51 -14.32 9.80
C MET A 240 2.17 -13.06 10.60
N ALA A 241 2.79 -11.94 10.24
CA ALA A 241 2.53 -10.64 10.84
C ALA A 241 1.04 -10.25 10.78
N ARG A 242 0.58 -9.49 11.78
CA ARG A 242 -0.85 -9.16 11.98
C ARG A 242 -1.50 -8.42 10.82
N ASN A 243 -0.73 -7.63 10.09
CA ASN A 243 -1.19 -6.87 8.93
C ASN A 243 -1.28 -7.72 7.65
N SER A 244 -0.89 -9.00 7.70
CA SER A 244 -1.02 -9.90 6.54
C SER A 244 -2.46 -10.42 6.41
N SER A 245 -2.95 -10.52 5.18
CA SER A 245 -4.25 -11.12 4.88
C SER A 245 -4.32 -12.61 5.27
N VAL A 246 -3.18 -13.28 5.35
CA VAL A 246 -3.03 -14.66 5.83
C VAL A 246 -3.41 -14.73 7.32
N ARG A 247 -2.80 -13.87 8.14
CA ARG A 247 -3.05 -13.81 9.57
C ARG A 247 -4.50 -13.39 9.86
N GLN A 248 -5.00 -12.38 9.17
CA GLN A 248 -6.38 -11.90 9.34
C GLN A 248 -7.42 -12.99 9.05
N ALA A 249 -7.26 -13.72 7.93
CA ALA A 249 -8.14 -14.83 7.59
C ALA A 249 -8.08 -15.95 8.64
N PHE A 250 -6.88 -16.24 9.13
CA PHE A 250 -6.64 -17.28 10.12
C PHE A 250 -7.25 -16.93 11.48
N ASP A 251 -7.01 -15.73 11.98
CA ASP A 251 -7.56 -15.25 13.25
C ASP A 251 -9.10 -15.19 13.21
N ALA A 252 -9.68 -14.74 12.10
CA ALA A 252 -11.13 -14.71 11.93
C ALA A 252 -11.75 -16.14 11.93
N ALA A 253 -11.10 -17.10 11.30
CA ALA A 253 -11.61 -18.46 11.19
C ALA A 253 -11.48 -19.27 12.49
N LEU A 254 -10.52 -18.94 13.35
CA LEU A 254 -10.25 -19.67 14.60
C LEU A 254 -10.88 -19.03 15.83
N HIS A 255 -11.36 -17.79 15.74
CA HIS A 255 -11.96 -17.11 16.89
C HIS A 255 -13.10 -17.96 17.52
N PRO A 256 -13.16 -18.13 18.86
CA PRO A 256 -12.32 -17.52 19.90
C PRO A 256 -11.06 -18.32 20.28
N GLN A 257 -10.70 -19.36 19.53
CA GLN A 257 -9.59 -20.25 19.84
C GLN A 257 -8.24 -19.52 19.67
N ARG A 258 -7.37 -19.60 20.69
CA ARG A 258 -6.02 -19.03 20.65
C ARG A 258 -5.01 -20.14 20.36
N LEU A 259 -4.02 -19.85 19.53
CA LEU A 259 -2.89 -20.73 19.26
C LEU A 259 -1.69 -20.36 20.12
N ASN A 260 -0.81 -21.34 20.34
CA ASN A 260 0.47 -21.14 20.99
C ASN A 260 1.49 -20.54 20.00
N ALA A 261 1.36 -19.23 19.70
CA ALA A 261 2.25 -18.52 18.78
C ALA A 261 3.61 -18.29 19.44
N VAL A 262 4.65 -18.94 18.92
CA VAL A 262 6.04 -18.82 19.40
C VAL A 262 6.86 -17.86 18.53
N PHE A 263 6.48 -17.67 17.27
CA PHE A 263 7.10 -16.71 16.35
C PHE A 263 6.03 -15.93 15.58
N GLU A 264 6.30 -14.65 15.35
CA GLU A 264 5.57 -13.81 14.40
C GLU A 264 6.57 -13.27 13.39
N VAL A 265 6.34 -13.53 12.09
CA VAL A 265 7.28 -13.21 11.01
C VAL A 265 6.57 -12.58 9.80
N GLU A 266 7.31 -11.81 9.01
CA GLU A 266 6.75 -11.11 7.86
C GLU A 266 6.84 -11.90 6.56
N HIS A 267 7.83 -12.80 6.44
CA HIS A 267 8.14 -13.46 5.18
C HIS A 267 7.90 -14.97 5.23
N LEU A 268 7.27 -15.50 4.18
CA LEU A 268 7.02 -16.94 4.04
C LEU A 268 8.31 -17.79 3.98
N ALA A 269 9.38 -17.23 3.44
CA ALA A 269 10.69 -17.89 3.46
C ALA A 269 11.21 -18.12 4.89
N THR A 270 10.94 -17.17 5.79
CA THR A 270 11.27 -17.32 7.21
C THR A 270 10.37 -18.37 7.89
N VAL A 271 9.07 -18.40 7.54
CA VAL A 271 8.15 -19.45 8.02
C VAL A 271 8.70 -20.81 7.61
N MET A 272 9.07 -20.98 6.34
CA MET A 272 9.63 -22.23 5.82
C MET A 272 10.87 -22.68 6.64
N GLY A 273 11.85 -21.80 6.82
CA GLY A 273 13.08 -22.13 7.56
C GLY A 273 12.82 -22.50 9.02
N LEU A 274 11.91 -21.80 9.70
CA LEU A 274 11.56 -22.09 11.10
C LEU A 274 10.81 -23.44 11.23
N VAL A 275 9.90 -23.75 10.30
CA VAL A 275 9.21 -25.06 10.28
C VAL A 275 10.19 -26.18 9.98
N GLU A 276 11.09 -26.00 9.01
CA GLU A 276 12.11 -26.98 8.63
C GLU A 276 13.08 -27.26 9.80
N ALA A 277 13.43 -26.24 10.56
CA ALA A 277 14.21 -26.36 11.78
C ALA A 277 13.47 -27.04 12.96
N GLY A 278 12.18 -27.35 12.81
CA GLY A 278 11.38 -28.03 13.83
C GLY A 278 10.91 -27.12 14.98
N LEU A 279 10.94 -25.79 14.78
CA LEU A 279 10.57 -24.81 15.82
C LEU A 279 9.06 -24.65 15.97
N GLY A 280 8.26 -25.25 15.09
CA GLY A 280 6.81 -25.23 15.16
C GLY A 280 6.17 -25.62 13.83
N ILE A 281 4.86 -25.45 13.79
CA ILE A 281 4.03 -25.65 12.60
C ILE A 281 3.51 -24.31 12.09
N SER A 282 3.02 -24.27 10.85
CA SER A 282 2.36 -23.08 10.31
C SER A 282 1.15 -23.45 9.46
N VAL A 283 0.30 -22.48 9.18
CA VAL A 283 -0.81 -22.61 8.24
C VAL A 283 -0.68 -21.51 7.19
N VAL A 284 -0.61 -21.93 5.93
CA VAL A 284 -0.30 -21.07 4.79
C VAL A 284 -1.32 -21.26 3.68
N PRO A 285 -1.52 -20.24 2.82
CA PRO A 285 -2.42 -20.36 1.67
C PRO A 285 -1.87 -21.30 0.59
N ALA A 286 -2.75 -21.96 -0.17
CA ALA A 286 -2.37 -22.86 -1.26
C ALA A 286 -1.45 -22.19 -2.28
N LEU A 287 -1.70 -20.93 -2.61
CA LEU A 287 -0.85 -20.14 -3.54
C LEU A 287 0.60 -19.95 -3.07
N THR A 288 0.95 -20.35 -1.87
CA THR A 288 2.30 -20.23 -1.32
C THR A 288 3.02 -21.57 -1.17
N LEU A 289 2.36 -22.68 -1.51
CA LEU A 289 2.88 -24.04 -1.29
C LEU A 289 4.18 -24.32 -2.05
N PHE A 290 4.45 -23.60 -3.13
CA PHE A 290 5.71 -23.72 -3.87
C PHE A 290 6.95 -23.39 -3.02
N HIS A 291 6.80 -22.59 -1.95
CA HIS A 291 7.89 -22.33 -0.99
C HIS A 291 8.22 -23.56 -0.14
N PHE A 292 7.28 -24.49 0.05
CA PHE A 292 7.35 -25.59 1.00
C PHE A 292 7.62 -26.94 0.31
N GLN A 293 8.03 -26.95 -0.95
CA GLN A 293 8.39 -28.15 -1.71
C GLN A 293 9.79 -28.64 -1.29
N ARG A 294 9.88 -29.25 -0.10
CA ARG A 294 11.09 -29.82 0.49
C ARG A 294 10.78 -31.23 0.97
N GLU A 295 11.73 -32.16 0.86
CA GLU A 295 11.59 -33.54 1.35
C GLU A 295 11.37 -33.60 2.86
N THR A 296 11.91 -32.62 3.58
CA THR A 296 11.79 -32.48 5.04
C THR A 296 10.43 -31.95 5.50
N LEU A 297 9.63 -31.41 4.59
CA LEU A 297 8.35 -30.75 4.89
C LEU A 297 7.18 -31.49 4.27
N VAL A 298 6.04 -31.43 4.96
CA VAL A 298 4.76 -31.92 4.47
C VAL A 298 3.74 -30.82 4.54
N THR A 299 3.00 -30.64 3.44
CA THR A 299 1.86 -29.74 3.34
C THR A 299 0.57 -30.55 3.28
N ARG A 300 -0.43 -30.18 4.08
CA ARG A 300 -1.69 -30.91 4.16
C ARG A 300 -2.88 -29.96 4.13
N PRO A 301 -3.90 -30.21 3.29
CA PRO A 301 -5.11 -29.41 3.31
C PRO A 301 -5.70 -29.31 4.72
N LEU A 302 -6.05 -28.10 5.15
CA LEU A 302 -6.73 -27.87 6.42
C LEU A 302 -8.23 -27.60 6.15
N PRO A 303 -9.10 -28.61 6.35
CA PRO A 303 -10.50 -28.55 5.93
C PRO A 303 -11.33 -27.74 6.94
N LEU A 304 -11.05 -26.44 7.05
CA LEU A 304 -11.84 -25.50 7.82
C LEU A 304 -12.62 -24.60 6.84
N PRO A 305 -13.95 -24.75 6.72
CA PRO A 305 -14.76 -24.05 5.71
C PRO A 305 -14.67 -22.52 5.79
N SER A 306 -14.52 -21.99 7.02
CA SER A 306 -14.36 -20.56 7.27
C SER A 306 -12.96 -20.01 6.97
N LEU A 307 -11.96 -20.89 6.84
CA LEU A 307 -10.57 -20.52 6.60
C LEU A 307 -10.30 -20.43 5.10
N THR A 308 -10.67 -19.33 4.53
CA THR A 308 -10.45 -19.01 3.12
C THR A 308 -10.03 -17.55 2.97
N ARG A 309 -9.31 -17.26 1.90
CA ARG A 309 -8.89 -15.91 1.53
C ARG A 309 -9.37 -15.63 0.10
N THR A 310 -10.21 -14.61 -0.07
CA THR A 310 -10.64 -14.21 -1.41
C THR A 310 -9.68 -13.18 -1.96
N LEU A 311 -9.22 -13.40 -3.18
CA LEU A 311 -8.34 -12.51 -3.92
C LEU A 311 -9.13 -11.75 -4.97
N TYR A 312 -8.77 -10.49 -5.14
CA TYR A 312 -9.42 -9.55 -6.04
C TYR A 312 -8.41 -8.84 -6.91
N MET A 313 -8.82 -8.53 -8.12
CA MET A 313 -8.20 -7.48 -8.91
C MET A 313 -8.88 -6.17 -8.57
N VAL A 314 -8.08 -5.21 -8.14
CA VAL A 314 -8.52 -3.89 -7.67
C VAL A 314 -8.00 -2.82 -8.60
N GLN A 315 -8.84 -1.91 -9.03
CA GLN A 315 -8.47 -0.76 -9.86
C GLN A 315 -9.33 0.45 -9.50
N ARG A 316 -8.92 1.64 -9.92
CA ARG A 316 -9.73 2.84 -9.72
C ARG A 316 -11.05 2.72 -10.47
N ARG A 317 -12.11 3.23 -9.88
CA ARG A 317 -13.44 3.27 -10.51
C ARG A 317 -13.47 4.30 -11.64
N GLU A 318 -12.86 5.44 -11.40
CA GLU A 318 -12.71 6.51 -12.36
C GLU A 318 -11.36 6.39 -13.09
N GLY A 319 -11.38 6.63 -14.40
CA GLY A 319 -10.24 6.48 -15.30
C GLY A 319 -10.21 5.12 -16.02
N SER A 320 -9.70 5.16 -17.24
CA SER A 320 -9.45 3.97 -18.05
C SER A 320 -8.03 3.49 -17.80
N LEU A 321 -7.80 2.18 -17.86
CA LEU A 321 -6.46 1.64 -17.97
C LEU A 321 -5.86 2.05 -19.32
N SER A 322 -4.55 2.26 -19.36
CA SER A 322 -3.84 2.37 -20.64
C SER A 322 -4.03 1.08 -21.46
N VAL A 323 -3.84 1.14 -22.78
CA VAL A 323 -3.94 -0.05 -23.63
C VAL A 323 -3.02 -1.16 -23.14
N ALA A 324 -1.80 -0.83 -22.76
CA ALA A 324 -0.83 -1.78 -22.19
C ALA A 324 -1.33 -2.42 -20.90
N ALA A 325 -1.83 -1.59 -19.96
CA ALA A 325 -2.35 -2.06 -18.68
C ALA A 325 -3.61 -2.91 -18.85
N GLN A 326 -4.51 -2.53 -19.79
CA GLN A 326 -5.70 -3.31 -20.13
C GLN A 326 -5.31 -4.67 -20.72
N THR A 327 -4.31 -4.70 -21.61
CA THR A 327 -3.84 -5.94 -22.24
C THR A 327 -3.29 -6.92 -21.20
N LEU A 328 -2.47 -6.44 -20.26
CA LEU A 328 -1.97 -7.29 -19.18
C LEU A 328 -3.09 -7.72 -18.23
N HIS A 329 -4.00 -6.80 -17.87
CA HIS A 329 -5.19 -7.11 -17.06
C HIS A 329 -5.99 -8.26 -17.67
N ASP A 330 -6.26 -8.21 -18.99
CA ASP A 330 -7.08 -9.22 -19.69
C ASP A 330 -6.34 -10.56 -19.81
N LEU A 331 -5.02 -10.54 -20.01
CA LEU A 331 -4.20 -11.74 -19.96
C LEU A 331 -4.24 -12.40 -18.58
N ILE A 332 -4.08 -11.63 -17.50
CA ILE A 332 -4.20 -12.12 -16.12
C ILE A 332 -5.56 -12.79 -15.91
N VAL A 333 -6.63 -12.15 -16.35
CA VAL A 333 -8.00 -12.71 -16.23
C VAL A 333 -8.15 -14.00 -17.05
N ALA A 334 -7.61 -14.04 -18.27
CA ALA A 334 -7.66 -15.23 -19.12
C ALA A 334 -6.88 -16.42 -18.54
N ARG A 335 -5.83 -16.16 -17.75
CA ARG A 335 -4.97 -17.18 -17.14
C ARG A 335 -5.41 -17.59 -15.72
N LEU A 336 -6.53 -17.09 -15.19
CA LEU A 336 -7.02 -17.48 -13.86
C LEU A 336 -7.22 -18.99 -13.71
N GLY A 337 -7.61 -19.69 -14.75
CA GLY A 337 -7.75 -21.16 -14.76
C GLY A 337 -6.44 -21.92 -14.54
N SER A 338 -5.28 -21.27 -14.69
CA SER A 338 -3.97 -21.88 -14.41
C SER A 338 -3.51 -21.72 -12.96
N LEU A 339 -4.25 -20.99 -12.12
CA LEU A 339 -3.99 -20.89 -10.68
C LEU A 339 -4.24 -22.24 -10.02
N ARG A 340 -3.20 -22.83 -9.41
CA ARG A 340 -3.33 -24.04 -8.59
C ARG A 340 -3.77 -23.61 -7.19
N LEU A 341 -4.96 -24.04 -6.79
CA LEU A 341 -5.60 -23.70 -5.52
C LEU A 341 -5.86 -24.95 -4.64
N ASP A 342 -5.33 -26.10 -5.08
CA ASP A 342 -5.49 -27.42 -4.45
C ASP A 342 -4.30 -27.78 -3.58
#